data_10027b9fb3a109bf99ccc9bcf617746f
#
_entry.id   10027b9fb3a109bf99ccc9bcf617746f
#
_cell.length_a   1.000
_cell.length_b   1.000
_cell.length_c   1.000
_cell.angle_alpha   90.00
_cell.angle_beta   90.00
_cell.angle_gamma   90.00
#
_symmetry.space_group_name_H-M   'P 1'
#
loop_
_entity.id
_entity.type
_entity.pdbx_description
1 polymer ?
#
loop_
_entity_poly.entity_id
_entity_poly.type
_entity_poly.pdbx_seq_one_letter_code
_entity_poly.pdbx_strand_id
1 'polypeptide(L)'
;MKKALFIILMIAIGLSAMAQQKIQLRSTDKSECVSSDMNSLRATFSFSTIEAEDYSSDRGTFSWISLPNTVLGGEVGNPQVPVINELIAVPYGATPRIEVTRYSTTDYSLEDYGIKTLVPRQLPVRKNQNLEDVPFVMNEDAYQTRGLRSEPHAAVSVDGTMRGVQLGKMTIDPVSYDPVSNTIRVFNDIEVMVHFDGADAQTTKKMLMKTYSPAFDAVYSQLFNNKAITDV
;
A
#
# COMPACT_ATOMS: atom_id res chain seq x y z
N MET A 1 2.17 -69.33 -24.61
CA MET A 1 2.24 -67.88 -24.98
C MET A 1 1.48 -67.08 -23.93
N LYS A 2 2.21 -66.54 -22.98
CA LYS A 2 1.63 -65.74 -21.87
C LYS A 2 1.76 -64.29 -22.22
N LYS A 3 0.62 -63.62 -22.46
CA LYS A 3 0.56 -62.16 -22.66
C LYS A 3 0.66 -61.46 -21.30
N ALA A 4 1.77 -60.79 -21.03
CA ALA A 4 1.94 -59.92 -19.88
C ALA A 4 1.27 -58.59 -20.18
N LEU A 5 0.21 -58.26 -19.45
CA LEU A 5 -0.48 -57.00 -19.49
C LEU A 5 0.27 -56.02 -18.57
N PHE A 6 1.01 -55.08 -19.15
CA PHE A 6 1.65 -53.99 -18.41
C PHE A 6 0.58 -52.93 -18.11
N ILE A 7 0.14 -52.85 -16.85
CA ILE A 7 -0.69 -51.74 -16.35
C ILE A 7 0.28 -50.64 -15.96
N ILE A 8 0.36 -49.61 -16.79
CA ILE A 8 1.04 -48.35 -16.44
C ILE A 8 0.08 -47.57 -15.55
N LEU A 9 0.31 -47.61 -14.23
CA LEU A 9 -0.34 -46.75 -13.26
C LEU A 9 0.24 -45.33 -13.39
N MET A 10 -0.42 -44.47 -14.12
CA MET A 10 -0.10 -43.05 -14.12
C MET A 10 -0.47 -42.47 -12.77
N ILE A 11 0.49 -42.29 -11.90
CA ILE A 11 0.38 -41.47 -10.69
C ILE A 11 0.40 -40.03 -11.18
N ALA A 12 -0.77 -39.47 -11.37
CA ALA A 12 -0.93 -38.01 -11.51
C ALA A 12 -0.62 -37.41 -10.16
N ILE A 13 0.65 -37.00 -9.97
CA ILE A 13 1.04 -36.11 -8.87
C ILE A 13 0.40 -34.77 -9.21
N GLY A 14 -0.77 -34.52 -8.63
CA GLY A 14 -1.38 -33.19 -8.66
C GLY A 14 -0.47 -32.22 -7.92
N LEU A 15 0.44 -31.57 -8.64
CA LEU A 15 0.96 -30.30 -8.18
C LEU A 15 -0.25 -29.35 -8.12
N SER A 16 -0.79 -29.17 -6.92
CA SER A 16 -1.65 -28.04 -6.63
C SER A 16 -0.76 -26.80 -6.75
N ALA A 17 -0.62 -26.29 -7.98
CA ALA A 17 -0.18 -24.91 -8.17
C ALA A 17 -1.20 -24.08 -7.39
N MET A 18 -0.78 -23.45 -6.30
CA MET A 18 -1.56 -22.41 -5.66
C MET A 18 -1.79 -21.36 -6.75
N ALA A 19 -2.97 -21.41 -7.35
CA ALA A 19 -3.32 -20.44 -8.38
C ALA A 19 -3.41 -19.08 -7.68
N GLN A 20 -2.43 -18.24 -7.94
CA GLN A 20 -2.46 -16.85 -7.48
C GLN A 20 -3.71 -16.21 -8.04
N GLN A 21 -4.62 -15.83 -7.16
CA GLN A 21 -5.89 -15.21 -7.55
C GLN A 21 -5.61 -13.77 -7.97
N LYS A 22 -6.13 -13.35 -9.11
CA LYS A 22 -5.86 -12.03 -9.69
C LYS A 22 -7.13 -11.36 -10.18
N ILE A 23 -7.27 -10.07 -9.89
CA ILE A 23 -8.29 -9.20 -10.46
C ILE A 23 -7.59 -8.22 -11.40
N GLN A 24 -7.92 -8.28 -12.70
CA GLN A 24 -7.38 -7.34 -13.67
C GLN A 24 -8.14 -6.03 -13.58
N LEU A 25 -7.40 -4.94 -13.42
CA LEU A 25 -7.91 -3.57 -13.42
C LEU A 25 -7.73 -2.95 -14.81
N ARG A 26 -8.44 -1.87 -15.09
CA ARG A 26 -8.44 -1.26 -16.43
C ARG A 26 -7.28 -0.29 -16.68
N SER A 27 -6.52 0.05 -15.64
CA SER A 27 -5.40 1.00 -15.71
C SER A 27 -4.06 0.29 -15.82
N THR A 28 -3.00 1.03 -16.05
CA THR A 28 -1.61 0.59 -15.99
C THR A 28 -1.00 0.99 -14.65
N ASP A 29 0.06 0.28 -14.22
CA ASP A 29 0.74 0.61 -12.98
C ASP A 29 1.46 1.94 -13.09
N LYS A 30 1.20 2.84 -12.14
CA LYS A 30 1.82 4.14 -12.03
C LYS A 30 1.95 4.56 -10.57
N SER A 31 3.13 5.05 -10.21
CA SER A 31 3.41 5.75 -8.96
C SER A 31 4.43 6.84 -9.30
N GLU A 32 3.97 8.08 -9.46
CA GLU A 32 4.78 9.15 -10.03
C GLU A 32 4.53 10.49 -9.36
N CYS A 33 5.61 11.18 -9.01
CA CYS A 33 5.61 12.60 -8.73
C CYS A 33 5.63 13.38 -10.05
N VAL A 34 4.48 13.95 -10.41
CA VAL A 34 4.29 14.70 -11.67
C VAL A 34 5.02 16.04 -11.64
N SER A 35 4.93 16.72 -10.50
CA SER A 35 5.64 17.98 -10.24
C SER A 35 5.80 18.19 -8.75
N SER A 36 6.86 18.87 -8.36
CA SER A 36 7.06 19.34 -6.99
C SER A 36 7.89 20.61 -6.98
N ASP A 37 7.48 21.58 -6.16
CA ASP A 37 8.18 22.82 -5.90
C ASP A 37 8.05 23.20 -4.41
N MET A 38 8.41 24.46 -4.05
CA MET A 38 8.32 24.94 -2.68
C MET A 38 6.88 25.08 -2.15
N ASN A 39 5.88 25.11 -3.03
CA ASN A 39 4.49 25.40 -2.65
C ASN A 39 3.60 24.16 -2.72
N SER A 40 3.96 23.20 -3.58
CA SER A 40 3.10 22.05 -3.84
C SER A 40 3.86 20.81 -4.38
N LEU A 41 3.21 19.67 -4.24
CA LEU A 41 3.57 18.41 -4.87
C LEU A 41 2.32 17.82 -5.52
N ARG A 42 2.43 17.44 -6.79
CA ARG A 42 1.39 16.73 -7.53
C ARG A 42 1.83 15.31 -7.80
N ALA A 43 0.98 14.34 -7.49
CA ALA A 43 1.26 12.94 -7.69
C ALA A 43 0.12 12.18 -8.35
N THR A 44 0.46 11.07 -9.04
CA THR A 44 -0.51 10.17 -9.67
C THR A 44 -0.20 8.73 -9.32
N PHE A 45 -1.27 7.96 -9.05
CA PHE A 45 -1.19 6.53 -8.73
C PHE A 45 -2.24 5.78 -9.52
N SER A 46 -1.84 4.68 -10.14
CA SER A 46 -2.77 3.75 -10.79
C SER A 46 -2.24 2.32 -10.75
N PHE A 47 -3.15 1.37 -10.89
CA PHE A 47 -2.89 -0.04 -10.69
C PHE A 47 -3.50 -0.87 -11.82
N SER A 48 -2.76 -1.87 -12.28
CA SER A 48 -3.20 -2.80 -13.33
C SER A 48 -3.84 -4.07 -12.77
N THR A 49 -3.46 -4.47 -11.56
CA THR A 49 -3.82 -5.80 -11.02
C THR A 49 -3.92 -5.76 -9.50
N ILE A 50 -4.89 -6.47 -8.95
CA ILE A 50 -4.89 -6.91 -7.56
C ILE A 50 -4.42 -8.35 -7.56
N GLU A 51 -3.45 -8.69 -6.73
CA GLU A 51 -3.03 -10.05 -6.47
C GLU A 51 -3.57 -10.48 -5.11
N ALA A 52 -3.99 -11.75 -5.00
CA ALA A 52 -4.47 -12.30 -3.75
C ALA A 52 -3.82 -13.65 -3.48
N GLU A 53 -3.61 -13.93 -2.19
CA GLU A 53 -3.04 -15.18 -1.69
C GLU A 53 -3.83 -15.64 -0.46
N ASP A 54 -4.04 -16.94 -0.34
CA ASP A 54 -4.70 -17.53 0.81
C ASP A 54 -3.78 -17.56 2.03
N TYR A 55 -4.36 -17.27 3.20
CA TYR A 55 -3.71 -17.34 4.50
C TYR A 55 -4.51 -18.26 5.43
N SER A 56 -3.90 -19.33 5.91
CA SER A 56 -4.51 -20.26 6.85
C SER A 56 -4.10 -19.92 8.29
N SER A 57 -5.07 -19.88 9.19
CA SER A 57 -4.88 -19.72 10.63
C SER A 57 -5.71 -20.75 11.39
N ASP A 58 -5.60 -20.77 12.71
CA ASP A 58 -6.45 -21.54 13.63
C ASP A 58 -7.92 -21.08 13.62
N ARG A 59 -8.19 -19.87 13.14
CA ARG A 59 -9.51 -19.28 12.97
C ARG A 59 -10.13 -19.52 11.59
N GLY A 60 -9.44 -20.17 10.68
CA GLY A 60 -9.90 -20.47 9.32
C GLY A 60 -9.00 -19.92 8.22
N THR A 61 -9.51 -19.95 7.00
CA THR A 61 -8.78 -19.44 5.83
C THR A 61 -9.26 -18.04 5.48
N PHE A 62 -8.32 -17.14 5.37
CA PHE A 62 -8.47 -15.75 4.94
C PHE A 62 -7.72 -15.53 3.62
N SER A 63 -7.79 -14.34 3.06
CA SER A 63 -6.94 -13.94 1.92
C SER A 63 -6.22 -12.63 2.20
N TRP A 64 -5.04 -12.47 1.64
CA TRP A 64 -4.35 -11.20 1.52
C TRP A 64 -4.62 -10.66 0.13
N ILE A 65 -4.69 -9.34 0.02
CA ILE A 65 -4.67 -8.66 -1.27
C ILE A 65 -3.52 -7.67 -1.31
N SER A 66 -2.94 -7.50 -2.47
CA SER A 66 -1.87 -6.53 -2.71
C SER A 66 -2.08 -5.78 -4.02
N LEU A 67 -1.56 -4.57 -4.08
CA LEU A 67 -1.46 -3.73 -5.26
C LEU A 67 0.02 -3.39 -5.50
N PRO A 68 0.43 -3.14 -6.74
CA PRO A 68 1.80 -2.71 -7.03
C PRO A 68 2.19 -1.45 -6.25
N ASN A 69 3.41 -1.41 -5.73
CA ASN A 69 3.97 -0.27 -4.97
C ASN A 69 3.14 0.15 -3.74
N THR A 70 2.45 -0.79 -3.10
CA THR A 70 1.73 -0.55 -1.85
C THR A 70 2.32 -1.36 -0.71
N VAL A 71 2.01 -0.96 0.51
CA VAL A 71 2.29 -1.71 1.73
C VAL A 71 0.98 -2.16 2.36
N LEU A 72 1.05 -3.14 3.24
CA LEU A 72 -0.13 -3.59 3.98
C LEU A 72 -0.40 -2.63 5.15
N GLY A 73 -1.58 -2.02 5.15
CA GLY A 73 -2.04 -1.04 6.13
C GLY A 73 -3.10 -1.58 7.09
N GLY A 74 -3.69 -0.67 7.87
CA GLY A 74 -4.76 -0.93 8.82
C GLY A 74 -4.30 -1.00 10.28
N GLU A 75 -5.24 -1.00 11.19
CA GLU A 75 -5.03 -1.20 12.63
C GLU A 75 -5.00 -2.69 12.96
N VAL A 76 -4.31 -3.06 14.03
CA VAL A 76 -4.23 -4.46 14.48
C VAL A 76 -5.63 -5.00 14.78
N GLY A 77 -5.94 -6.16 14.21
CA GLY A 77 -7.23 -6.82 14.30
C GLY A 77 -8.25 -6.40 13.23
N ASN A 78 -8.08 -5.25 12.59
CA ASN A 78 -8.97 -4.81 11.50
C ASN A 78 -8.56 -5.46 10.17
N PRO A 79 -9.47 -5.56 9.18
CA PRO A 79 -9.15 -6.08 7.85
C PRO A 79 -7.94 -5.38 7.25
N GLN A 80 -6.97 -6.15 6.79
CA GLN A 80 -5.73 -5.64 6.22
C GLN A 80 -5.93 -5.32 4.75
N VAL A 81 -5.74 -4.06 4.38
CA VAL A 81 -5.87 -3.56 2.99
C VAL A 81 -4.58 -2.90 2.51
N PRO A 82 -4.33 -2.87 1.19
CA PRO A 82 -3.19 -2.15 0.62
C PRO A 82 -3.27 -0.64 0.91
N VAL A 83 -2.11 -0.02 1.15
CA VAL A 83 -1.95 1.42 1.39
C VAL A 83 -0.75 1.93 0.62
N ILE A 84 -0.90 3.05 -0.09
CA ILE A 84 0.21 3.83 -0.64
C ILE A 84 0.88 4.57 0.53
N ASN A 85 2.19 4.46 0.63
CA ASN A 85 2.96 5.11 1.69
C ASN A 85 4.28 5.64 1.11
N GLU A 86 4.31 6.95 0.84
CA GLU A 86 5.45 7.61 0.20
C GLU A 86 6.14 8.59 1.15
N LEU A 87 7.46 8.50 1.19
CA LEU A 87 8.29 9.45 1.92
C LEU A 87 8.57 10.65 1.02
N ILE A 88 8.25 11.85 1.50
CA ILE A 88 8.40 13.10 0.75
C ILE A 88 9.31 14.09 1.47
N ALA A 89 9.96 14.96 0.70
CA ALA A 89 10.57 16.16 1.25
C ALA A 89 9.52 17.24 1.44
N VAL A 90 9.54 17.87 2.60
CA VAL A 90 8.64 18.99 2.96
C VAL A 90 9.49 20.23 3.19
N PRO A 91 9.16 21.39 2.58
CA PRO A 91 9.88 22.62 2.85
C PRO A 91 9.80 23.04 4.33
N TYR A 92 10.84 23.68 4.86
CA TYR A 92 10.81 24.20 6.21
C TYR A 92 9.71 25.26 6.38
N GLY A 93 9.10 25.27 7.56
CA GLY A 93 7.98 26.18 7.88
C GLY A 93 6.63 25.75 7.31
N ALA A 94 6.61 24.80 6.37
CA ALA A 94 5.37 24.36 5.76
C ALA A 94 4.52 23.49 6.71
N THR A 95 3.22 23.73 6.65
CA THR A 95 2.18 22.82 7.14
C THR A 95 1.59 22.10 5.93
N PRO A 96 1.94 20.83 5.68
CA PRO A 96 1.47 20.14 4.50
C PRO A 96 -0.02 19.77 4.64
N ARG A 97 -0.77 19.95 3.54
CA ARG A 97 -2.18 19.57 3.42
C ARG A 97 -2.37 18.83 2.11
N ILE A 98 -3.02 17.66 2.14
CA ILE A 98 -3.28 16.84 0.96
C ILE A 98 -4.74 16.96 0.52
N GLU A 99 -4.94 16.95 -0.79
CA GLU A 99 -6.23 16.92 -1.45
C GLU A 99 -6.23 15.86 -2.56
N VAL A 100 -7.27 15.03 -2.62
CA VAL A 100 -7.49 14.11 -3.74
C VAL A 100 -8.28 14.87 -4.80
N THR A 101 -7.66 15.11 -5.94
CA THR A 101 -8.24 15.95 -7.01
C THR A 101 -8.98 15.13 -8.07
N ARG A 102 -8.60 13.87 -8.23
CA ARG A 102 -9.25 12.96 -9.19
C ARG A 102 -9.05 11.51 -8.77
N TYR A 103 -10.02 10.66 -9.09
CA TYR A 103 -9.93 9.20 -8.99
C TYR A 103 -11.06 8.56 -9.82
N SER A 104 -10.89 7.28 -10.16
CA SER A 104 -11.93 6.39 -10.67
C SER A 104 -12.28 5.34 -9.62
N THR A 105 -13.48 4.78 -9.69
CA THR A 105 -13.96 3.76 -8.74
C THR A 105 -14.51 2.54 -9.45
N THR A 106 -14.20 1.36 -8.91
CA THR A 106 -14.83 0.10 -9.33
C THR A 106 -14.98 -0.82 -8.13
N ASP A 107 -16.16 -1.42 -8.00
CA ASP A 107 -16.46 -2.38 -6.94
C ASP A 107 -16.26 -3.81 -7.47
N TYR A 108 -15.68 -4.68 -6.62
CA TYR A 108 -15.45 -6.08 -6.92
C TYR A 108 -15.95 -6.94 -5.75
N SER A 109 -16.82 -7.92 -6.04
CA SER A 109 -17.13 -9.01 -5.12
C SER A 109 -15.91 -9.95 -5.09
N LEU A 110 -15.28 -10.10 -3.94
CA LEU A 110 -14.12 -10.97 -3.79
C LEU A 110 -14.48 -12.45 -3.99
N GLU A 111 -15.72 -12.83 -3.70
CA GLU A 111 -16.22 -14.19 -3.91
C GLU A 111 -16.19 -14.60 -5.38
N ASP A 112 -16.46 -13.68 -6.31
CA ASP A 112 -16.45 -13.94 -7.76
C ASP A 112 -15.05 -14.36 -8.26
N TYR A 113 -14.02 -14.03 -7.49
CA TYR A 113 -12.61 -14.38 -7.78
C TYR A 113 -12.08 -15.49 -6.85
N GLY A 114 -12.92 -16.09 -6.01
CA GLY A 114 -12.54 -17.10 -5.03
C GLY A 114 -11.73 -16.56 -3.85
N ILE A 115 -11.64 -15.23 -3.71
CA ILE A 115 -10.90 -14.56 -2.62
C ILE A 115 -11.76 -14.59 -1.35
N LYS A 116 -11.15 -15.05 -0.25
CA LYS A 116 -11.81 -15.17 1.04
C LYS A 116 -11.91 -13.80 1.74
N THR A 117 -12.55 -13.78 2.90
CA THR A 117 -12.51 -12.65 3.82
C THR A 117 -11.06 -12.19 4.02
N LEU A 118 -10.82 -10.88 3.99
CA LEU A 118 -9.47 -10.35 4.14
C LEU A 118 -8.93 -10.63 5.54
N VAL A 119 -7.65 -11.00 5.61
CA VAL A 119 -6.98 -11.31 6.87
C VAL A 119 -6.94 -10.07 7.78
N PRO A 120 -7.16 -10.21 9.10
CA PRO A 120 -6.93 -9.11 10.02
C PRO A 120 -5.42 -8.82 10.16
N ARG A 121 -5.09 -7.53 10.28
CA ARG A 121 -3.73 -7.13 10.54
C ARG A 121 -3.24 -7.73 11.86
N GLN A 122 -2.13 -8.44 11.81
CA GLN A 122 -1.52 -9.06 12.97
C GLN A 122 -0.45 -8.16 13.60
N LEU A 123 -0.16 -8.42 14.87
CA LEU A 123 0.96 -7.80 15.55
C LEU A 123 2.30 -8.17 14.87
N PRO A 124 3.27 -7.26 14.81
CA PRO A 124 4.59 -7.59 14.33
C PRO A 124 5.27 -8.58 15.28
N VAL A 125 5.83 -9.65 14.70
CA VAL A 125 6.55 -10.69 15.45
C VAL A 125 7.99 -10.25 15.69
N ARG A 126 8.47 -10.36 16.92
CA ARG A 126 9.87 -10.07 17.28
C ARG A 126 10.77 -11.20 16.77
N LYS A 127 12.02 -10.90 16.43
CA LYS A 127 13.00 -11.89 15.91
C LYS A 127 13.21 -13.11 16.82
N ASN A 128 13.05 -12.94 18.13
CA ASN A 128 13.24 -13.97 19.15
C ASN A 128 11.92 -14.52 19.70
N GLN A 129 10.79 -14.21 19.06
CA GLN A 129 9.48 -14.72 19.47
C GLN A 129 9.12 -15.94 18.63
N ASN A 130 8.64 -16.99 19.29
CA ASN A 130 8.11 -18.15 18.57
C ASN A 130 6.76 -17.80 17.95
N LEU A 131 6.57 -18.12 16.67
CA LEU A 131 5.33 -17.84 15.95
C LEU A 131 4.11 -18.50 16.57
N GLU A 132 4.28 -19.69 17.14
CA GLU A 132 3.22 -20.44 17.80
C GLU A 132 2.68 -19.75 19.07
N ASP A 133 3.48 -18.87 19.68
CA ASP A 133 3.10 -18.12 20.88
C ASP A 133 2.41 -16.77 20.56
N VAL A 134 2.28 -16.42 19.27
CA VAL A 134 1.65 -15.17 18.85
C VAL A 134 0.15 -15.38 18.66
N PRO A 135 -0.71 -14.78 19.51
CA PRO A 135 -2.14 -14.95 19.35
C PRO A 135 -2.64 -14.31 18.07
N PHE A 136 -3.53 -14.99 17.36
CA PHE A 136 -4.24 -14.42 16.24
C PHE A 136 -5.25 -13.37 16.73
N VAL A 137 -5.05 -12.10 16.33
CA VAL A 137 -5.87 -10.96 16.76
C VAL A 137 -6.90 -10.64 15.68
N MET A 138 -8.18 -10.56 16.06
CA MET A 138 -9.27 -10.17 15.18
C MET A 138 -10.24 -9.25 15.93
N ASN A 139 -10.57 -8.11 15.34
CA ASN A 139 -11.58 -7.18 15.84
C ASN A 139 -12.93 -7.56 15.21
N GLU A 140 -13.74 -8.30 15.93
CA GLU A 140 -15.04 -8.80 15.45
C GLU A 140 -15.98 -7.67 15.03
N ASP A 141 -15.97 -6.53 15.73
CA ASP A 141 -16.80 -5.37 15.38
C ASP A 141 -16.42 -4.77 14.02
N ALA A 142 -15.11 -4.72 13.72
CA ALA A 142 -14.65 -4.25 12.42
C ALA A 142 -15.10 -5.15 11.27
N TYR A 143 -15.23 -6.46 11.52
CA TYR A 143 -15.74 -7.44 10.54
C TYR A 143 -17.28 -7.47 10.42
N GLN A 144 -17.99 -6.81 11.31
CA GLN A 144 -19.45 -6.61 11.24
C GLN A 144 -19.82 -5.23 10.68
N THR A 145 -18.84 -4.34 10.48
CA THR A 145 -19.07 -3.00 9.95
C THR A 145 -19.34 -3.09 8.44
N ARG A 146 -20.46 -2.47 8.02
CA ARG A 146 -20.86 -2.40 6.61
C ARG A 146 -20.50 -1.06 6.00
N GLY A 147 -20.27 -1.10 4.70
CA GLY A 147 -20.19 0.06 3.85
C GLY A 147 -18.80 0.30 3.27
N LEU A 148 -18.82 0.81 2.05
CA LEU A 148 -17.62 1.21 1.30
C LEU A 148 -17.52 2.73 1.34
N ARG A 149 -16.31 3.25 1.54
CA ARG A 149 -16.06 4.71 1.44
C ARG A 149 -16.40 5.21 0.04
N SER A 150 -16.89 6.44 -0.04
CA SER A 150 -17.19 7.10 -1.31
C SER A 150 -15.95 7.63 -2.02
N GLU A 151 -14.89 7.92 -1.27
CA GLU A 151 -13.65 8.52 -1.74
C GLU A 151 -12.43 7.89 -1.07
N PRO A 152 -11.23 7.95 -1.69
CA PRO A 152 -10.01 7.49 -1.06
C PRO A 152 -9.64 8.39 0.11
N HIS A 153 -9.24 7.79 1.23
CA HIS A 153 -8.68 8.56 2.34
C HIS A 153 -7.22 8.89 2.01
N ALA A 154 -6.85 10.15 2.22
CA ALA A 154 -5.48 10.62 2.05
C ALA A 154 -5.04 11.45 3.26
N ALA A 155 -3.81 11.27 3.69
CA ALA A 155 -3.21 12.00 4.80
C ALA A 155 -1.75 12.33 4.50
N VAL A 156 -1.27 13.42 5.09
CA VAL A 156 0.13 13.82 5.03
C VAL A 156 0.58 14.31 6.41
N SER A 157 1.76 13.90 6.84
CA SER A 157 2.36 14.33 8.12
C SER A 157 3.81 14.77 7.91
N VAL A 158 4.33 15.52 8.88
CA VAL A 158 5.78 15.79 9.01
C VAL A 158 6.31 14.89 10.10
N ASP A 159 7.27 14.03 9.75
CA ASP A 159 7.74 12.97 10.66
C ASP A 159 9.12 13.26 11.26
N GLY A 160 9.92 14.12 10.64
CA GLY A 160 11.26 14.42 11.16
C GLY A 160 12.17 15.16 10.19
N THR A 161 13.48 15.11 10.45
CA THR A 161 14.50 15.76 9.63
C THR A 161 15.68 14.83 9.42
N MET A 162 16.15 14.73 8.18
CA MET A 162 17.33 13.98 7.79
C MET A 162 18.30 14.91 7.06
N ARG A 163 19.46 15.22 7.70
CA ARG A 163 20.52 16.02 7.07
C ARG A 163 20.03 17.31 6.38
N GLY A 164 19.19 18.08 7.07
CA GLY A 164 18.67 19.35 6.55
C GLY A 164 17.46 19.23 5.62
N VAL A 165 17.01 18.01 5.33
CA VAL A 165 15.76 17.75 4.64
C VAL A 165 14.69 17.42 5.65
N GLN A 166 13.61 18.18 5.70
CA GLN A 166 12.44 17.86 6.49
C GLN A 166 11.65 16.77 5.76
N LEU A 167 11.38 15.68 6.48
CA LEU A 167 10.70 14.50 5.95
C LEU A 167 9.23 14.51 6.32
N GLY A 168 8.40 14.19 5.36
CA GLY A 168 6.97 13.93 5.56
C GLY A 168 6.59 12.56 5.01
N LYS A 169 5.47 12.07 5.46
CA LYS A 169 4.85 10.83 4.99
C LYS A 169 3.51 11.16 4.35
N MET A 170 3.34 10.75 3.11
CA MET A 170 2.06 10.79 2.39
C MET A 170 1.46 9.39 2.38
N THR A 171 0.24 9.26 2.84
CA THR A 171 -0.49 7.99 2.93
C THR A 171 -1.80 8.11 2.18
N ILE A 172 -2.14 7.13 1.34
CA ILE A 172 -3.41 7.09 0.60
C ILE A 172 -3.94 5.66 0.64
N ASP A 173 -5.23 5.51 0.91
CA ASP A 173 -5.91 4.22 0.94
C ASP A 173 -6.61 3.97 -0.41
N PRO A 174 -6.01 3.21 -1.34
CA PRO A 174 -6.59 2.94 -2.66
C PRO A 174 -7.71 1.90 -2.62
N VAL A 175 -7.96 1.26 -1.48
CA VAL A 175 -8.98 0.24 -1.31
C VAL A 175 -9.84 0.55 -0.09
N SER A 176 -11.15 0.40 -0.26
CA SER A 176 -12.13 0.30 0.83
C SER A 176 -12.73 -1.10 0.83
N TYR A 177 -12.93 -1.70 1.98
CA TYR A 177 -13.44 -3.06 2.13
C TYR A 177 -14.69 -3.10 3.00
N ASP A 178 -15.71 -3.80 2.54
CA ASP A 178 -16.91 -4.18 3.30
C ASP A 178 -16.82 -5.68 3.62
N PRO A 179 -16.47 -6.05 4.85
CA PRO A 179 -16.28 -7.46 5.22
C PRO A 179 -17.59 -8.24 5.23
N VAL A 180 -18.73 -7.60 5.42
CA VAL A 180 -20.03 -8.28 5.50
C VAL A 180 -20.48 -8.77 4.14
N SER A 181 -20.26 -7.99 3.08
CA SER A 181 -20.55 -8.37 1.70
C SER A 181 -19.32 -8.97 0.98
N ASN A 182 -18.18 -9.08 1.64
CA ASN A 182 -16.89 -9.45 1.07
C ASN A 182 -16.59 -8.71 -0.24
N THR A 183 -16.83 -7.40 -0.23
CA THR A 183 -16.70 -6.53 -1.41
C THR A 183 -15.63 -5.48 -1.17
N ILE A 184 -14.78 -5.25 -2.18
CA ILE A 184 -13.84 -4.12 -2.18
C ILE A 184 -14.28 -3.06 -3.18
N ARG A 185 -14.06 -1.80 -2.82
CA ARG A 185 -14.04 -0.66 -3.74
C ARG A 185 -12.60 -0.26 -3.98
N VAL A 186 -12.19 -0.31 -5.24
CA VAL A 186 -10.86 0.12 -5.68
C VAL A 186 -10.96 1.54 -6.21
N PHE A 187 -10.15 2.41 -5.64
CA PHE A 187 -9.90 3.75 -6.16
C PHE A 187 -8.67 3.67 -7.05
N ASN A 188 -8.81 4.04 -8.31
CA ASN A 188 -7.75 3.97 -9.30
C ASN A 188 -7.59 5.31 -10.03
N ASP A 189 -6.52 5.49 -10.81
CA ASP A 189 -6.19 6.75 -11.46
C ASP A 189 -6.24 7.94 -10.50
N ILE A 190 -5.70 7.73 -9.29
CA ILE A 190 -5.74 8.70 -8.19
C ILE A 190 -4.76 9.83 -8.50
N GLU A 191 -5.25 11.07 -8.49
CA GLU A 191 -4.43 12.27 -8.51
C GLU A 191 -4.55 12.99 -7.18
N VAL A 192 -3.42 13.37 -6.61
CA VAL A 192 -3.36 14.12 -5.36
C VAL A 192 -2.53 15.39 -5.52
N MET A 193 -2.89 16.40 -4.75
CA MET A 193 -2.14 17.63 -4.57
C MET A 193 -1.80 17.77 -3.10
N VAL A 194 -0.52 17.87 -2.79
CA VAL A 194 -0.04 18.29 -1.46
C VAL A 194 0.33 19.76 -1.53
N HIS A 195 -0.28 20.57 -0.69
CA HIS A 195 0.04 22.00 -0.54
C HIS A 195 1.01 22.16 0.63
N PHE A 196 2.02 23.00 0.46
CA PHE A 196 3.03 23.32 1.47
C PHE A 196 2.78 24.74 2.00
N ASP A 197 1.70 24.90 2.81
CA ASP A 197 1.28 26.20 3.33
C ASP A 197 2.32 26.76 4.31
N GLY A 198 2.79 27.98 4.07
CA GLY A 198 3.78 28.65 4.92
C GLY A 198 5.24 28.23 4.67
N ALA A 199 5.53 27.61 3.54
CA ALA A 199 6.88 27.21 3.17
C ALA A 199 7.89 28.38 3.17
N ASP A 200 9.04 28.18 3.82
CA ASP A 200 10.16 29.12 3.85
C ASP A 200 11.33 28.63 2.98
N ALA A 201 11.41 29.18 1.77
CA ALA A 201 12.43 28.83 0.80
C ALA A 201 13.86 29.16 1.28
N GLN A 202 14.01 30.29 2.01
CA GLN A 202 15.33 30.70 2.49
C GLN A 202 15.85 29.77 3.58
N THR A 203 14.99 29.44 4.54
CA THR A 203 15.35 28.46 5.59
C THR A 203 15.57 27.08 5.00
N THR A 204 14.75 26.62 4.07
CA THR A 204 14.91 25.33 3.39
C THR A 204 16.27 25.25 2.71
N LYS A 205 16.62 26.22 1.90
CA LYS A 205 17.92 26.30 1.22
C LYS A 205 19.10 26.36 2.20
N LYS A 206 19.00 27.21 3.23
CA LYS A 206 20.03 27.34 4.26
C LYS A 206 20.29 26.05 5.00
N MET A 207 19.23 25.31 5.38
CA MET A 207 19.33 24.04 6.12
C MET A 207 19.93 22.95 5.24
N LEU A 208 19.50 22.86 3.98
CA LEU A 208 20.04 21.92 3.01
C LEU A 208 21.54 22.20 2.80
N MET A 209 21.94 23.43 2.47
CA MET A 209 23.36 23.79 2.23
C MET A 209 24.26 23.55 3.46
N LYS A 210 23.74 23.75 4.66
CA LYS A 210 24.50 23.57 5.91
C LYS A 210 24.83 22.10 6.20
N THR A 211 23.95 21.17 5.83
CA THR A 211 24.00 19.78 6.31
C THR A 211 24.01 18.76 5.18
N TYR A 212 23.91 19.21 3.93
CA TYR A 212 24.03 18.32 2.77
C TYR A 212 25.32 17.51 2.81
N SER A 213 25.23 16.26 2.41
CA SER A 213 26.38 15.37 2.26
C SER A 213 26.15 14.45 1.06
N PRO A 214 27.06 14.41 0.07
CA PRO A 214 26.96 13.51 -1.07
C PRO A 214 26.84 12.03 -0.69
N ALA A 215 27.32 11.64 0.49
CA ALA A 215 27.16 10.28 1.01
C ALA A 215 25.68 9.89 1.24
N PHE A 216 24.78 10.87 1.27
CA PHE A 216 23.34 10.65 1.43
C PHE A 216 22.52 10.77 0.13
N ASP A 217 23.17 11.00 -1.02
CA ASP A 217 22.45 11.15 -2.30
C ASP A 217 21.59 9.94 -2.64
N ALA A 218 22.09 8.71 -2.36
CA ALA A 218 21.32 7.49 -2.54
C ALA A 218 20.06 7.43 -1.65
N VAL A 219 20.06 8.09 -0.49
CA VAL A 219 18.89 8.17 0.41
C VAL A 219 17.95 9.27 -0.04
N TYR A 220 18.48 10.44 -0.45
CA TYR A 220 17.65 11.52 -0.99
C TYR A 220 16.92 11.10 -2.27
N SER A 221 17.56 10.28 -3.12
CA SER A 221 16.96 9.77 -4.35
C SER A 221 15.75 8.84 -4.12
N GLN A 222 15.59 8.32 -2.90
CA GLN A 222 14.43 7.50 -2.53
C GLN A 222 13.20 8.34 -2.11
N LEU A 223 13.37 9.66 -1.92
CA LEU A 223 12.24 10.53 -1.66
C LEU A 223 11.40 10.65 -2.92
N PHE A 224 10.10 10.52 -2.76
CA PHE A 224 9.14 10.52 -3.87
C PHE A 224 9.23 11.79 -4.74
N ASN A 225 9.52 12.93 -4.11
CA ASN A 225 9.73 14.22 -4.76
C ASN A 225 11.20 14.68 -4.70
N ASN A 226 12.15 13.77 -4.91
CA ASN A 226 13.59 14.02 -4.78
C ASN A 226 14.09 15.24 -5.59
N LYS A 227 13.52 15.51 -6.76
CA LYS A 227 13.88 16.66 -7.61
C LYS A 227 13.66 18.01 -6.90
N ALA A 228 12.68 18.12 -6.01
CA ALA A 228 12.44 19.33 -5.24
C ALA A 228 13.59 19.70 -4.28
N ILE A 229 14.49 18.76 -3.98
CA ILE A 229 15.67 18.96 -3.14
C ILE A 229 16.88 19.36 -3.96
N THR A 230 17.03 18.83 -5.17
CA THR A 230 18.19 19.05 -6.03
C THR A 230 18.13 20.39 -6.76
N ASP A 231 16.94 20.97 -6.93
CA ASP A 231 16.69 22.18 -7.71
C ASP A 231 16.60 23.47 -6.84
N VAL A 232 16.98 23.40 -5.54
CA VAL A 232 16.91 24.53 -4.57
C VAL A 232 18.18 25.40 -4.57
#